data_bf3497fa716b2bfc2ab080de9e104496
#
_entry.id   bf3497fa716b2bfc2ab080de9e104496
#
_cell.length_a   1.000
_cell.length_b   1.000
_cell.length_c   1.000
_cell.angle_alpha   90.00
_cell.angle_beta   90.00
_cell.angle_gamma   90.00
#
_symmetry.space_group_name_H-M   'P 1'
#
loop_
_entity.id
_entity.type
_entity.pdbx_description
1 polymer ?
#
loop_
_entity_poly.entity_id
_entity_poly.type
_entity_poly.pdbx_seq_one_letter_code
_entity_poly.pdbx_strand_id
1 'polypeptide(L)'
;MNRRPSQSRSGFDSFSPQHTAHFKAAQPGDEFFEPRPRAPLGRRVLVFLLLLLLAALAANLAINQFVQVARVTVPIRKMDSALEGYTLLHISDLKGASYGANQSRIRFALQKEDFDAVVLTGDMVSSRGNAQPLYTLIEMLHELKPGVPIYMIPGDKDPLPASMSYAASGSPFAPWVLGARRRGAQLLSAPVRIERDGHALWLTTSALLSLDMDTMQEQFERQYLDALSGDDENAIELTAYNLQWLTETRDARAQMTDEDVYIALTHVPPADEELEGAYAGSLRGRLHLVLCGHYQGDWFVCRLSARCLFRRRISRFTGFFRAKTPITG
;
A
#
# COMPACT_ATOMS: atom_id res chain seq x y z
N MET A 1 92.22 -38.97 -60.03
CA MET A 1 92.04 -39.49 -61.41
C MET A 1 90.74 -38.90 -61.96
N ASN A 2 90.87 -38.00 -62.84
CA ASN A 2 90.25 -37.91 -64.16
C ASN A 2 88.72 -37.96 -64.20
N ARG A 3 88.00 -37.16 -64.83
CA ARG A 3 88.15 -36.14 -65.91
C ARG A 3 86.81 -35.41 -66.01
N ARG A 4 86.85 -34.17 -66.32
CA ARG A 4 85.81 -33.43 -67.08
C ARG A 4 85.62 -34.06 -68.49
N PRO A 5 84.65 -33.64 -69.34
CA PRO A 5 83.88 -32.41 -69.50
C PRO A 5 82.36 -32.70 -69.96
N SER A 6 81.55 -31.90 -70.32
CA SER A 6 81.35 -30.68 -71.09
C SER A 6 79.92 -30.47 -71.51
N GLN A 7 79.50 -29.23 -71.58
CA GLN A 7 78.64 -28.60 -72.60
C GLN A 7 77.28 -29.24 -72.92
N SER A 8 76.21 -28.61 -73.17
CA SER A 8 75.93 -27.22 -73.65
C SER A 8 74.44 -27.12 -73.99
N ARG A 9 73.96 -25.89 -74.07
CA ARG A 9 72.88 -25.40 -74.90
C ARG A 9 71.47 -25.53 -74.33
N SER A 10 70.93 -24.40 -73.92
CA SER A 10 70.04 -23.49 -74.70
C SER A 10 68.71 -24.13 -75.13
N GLY A 11 67.71 -23.74 -74.48
CA GLY A 11 66.30 -23.89 -74.87
C GLY A 11 65.54 -22.73 -74.36
N PHE A 12 65.65 -21.59 -75.00
CA PHE A 12 64.68 -20.52 -74.89
C PHE A 12 63.50 -20.96 -75.74
N ASP A 13 62.46 -21.43 -75.13
CA ASP A 13 61.15 -21.59 -75.81
C ASP A 13 60.08 -20.82 -75.10
N SER A 14 59.77 -19.78 -75.79
CA SER A 14 58.47 -19.14 -75.94
C SER A 14 57.46 -19.29 -74.74
N PHE A 15 57.52 -18.35 -73.88
CA PHE A 15 56.36 -18.01 -73.06
C PHE A 15 55.28 -17.39 -73.96
N SER A 16 54.25 -18.15 -74.23
CA SER A 16 53.04 -17.65 -74.86
C SER A 16 52.31 -16.73 -73.94
N PRO A 17 52.00 -15.51 -74.29
CA PRO A 17 51.25 -14.59 -73.46
C PRO A 17 49.75 -14.79 -73.70
N GLN A 18 49.15 -15.76 -73.02
CA GLN A 18 47.73 -15.91 -73.04
C GLN A 18 47.17 -16.22 -71.64
N HIS A 19 47.29 -15.26 -70.80
CA HIS A 19 46.28 -15.01 -69.69
C HIS A 19 46.54 -13.60 -69.17
N THR A 20 46.19 -12.62 -69.99
CA THR A 20 45.90 -11.32 -69.48
C THR A 20 44.54 -11.43 -68.76
N ALA A 21 44.59 -11.78 -67.46
CA ALA A 21 43.50 -11.47 -66.59
C ALA A 21 43.30 -9.95 -66.67
N HIS A 22 42.21 -9.55 -67.31
CA HIS A 22 41.76 -8.16 -67.23
C HIS A 22 41.52 -7.82 -65.77
N PHE A 23 42.52 -7.33 -65.06
CA PHE A 23 42.34 -6.56 -63.87
C PHE A 23 41.58 -5.30 -64.30
N LYS A 24 40.25 -5.34 -64.20
CA LYS A 24 39.46 -4.15 -64.16
C LYS A 24 39.94 -3.36 -62.96
N ALA A 25 40.70 -2.29 -63.23
CA ALA A 25 41.02 -1.35 -62.19
C ALA A 25 39.73 -0.91 -61.53
N ALA A 26 39.56 -1.21 -60.22
CA ALA A 26 38.42 -0.71 -59.42
C ALA A 26 38.49 0.82 -59.53
N GLN A 27 37.43 1.44 -60.02
CA GLN A 27 37.34 2.90 -59.97
C GLN A 27 37.24 3.35 -58.52
N PRO A 28 38.01 4.35 -58.11
CA PRO A 28 37.92 4.84 -56.74
C PRO A 28 36.53 5.50 -56.57
N GLY A 29 35.64 4.82 -55.93
CA GLY A 29 34.27 5.31 -55.60
C GLY A 29 33.20 4.25 -55.53
N ASP A 30 33.39 3.03 -56.04
CA ASP A 30 32.29 2.06 -56.15
C ASP A 30 32.15 1.08 -54.95
N GLU A 31 33.07 1.06 -54.02
CA GLU A 31 33.11 0.02 -52.99
C GLU A 31 32.61 0.42 -51.61
N PHE A 32 32.20 1.66 -51.36
CA PHE A 32 31.86 2.09 -49.99
C PHE A 32 30.40 2.30 -49.67
N PHE A 33 29.49 2.15 -50.61
CA PHE A 33 28.07 2.31 -50.34
C PHE A 33 27.23 1.26 -51.06
N GLU A 34 27.38 -0.02 -50.67
CA GLU A 34 26.24 -0.91 -50.93
C GLU A 34 25.09 -0.43 -50.05
N PRO A 35 23.95 -0.05 -50.64
CA PRO A 35 22.79 0.37 -49.87
C PRO A 35 22.33 -0.84 -49.05
N ARG A 36 22.52 -0.77 -47.72
CA ARG A 36 22.04 -1.82 -46.81
C ARG A 36 20.56 -2.12 -47.16
N PRO A 37 20.21 -3.39 -47.31
CA PRO A 37 18.83 -3.75 -47.70
C PRO A 37 17.89 -3.13 -46.67
N ARG A 38 16.99 -2.29 -47.16
CA ARG A 38 15.99 -1.61 -46.32
C ARG A 38 15.11 -2.69 -45.72
N ALA A 39 15.08 -2.78 -44.37
CA ALA A 39 14.21 -3.71 -43.69
C ALA A 39 12.77 -3.59 -44.24
N PRO A 40 12.08 -4.71 -44.49
CA PRO A 40 10.73 -4.70 -45.05
C PRO A 40 9.81 -3.86 -44.15
N LEU A 41 8.89 -3.13 -44.78
CA LEU A 41 8.01 -2.18 -44.11
C LEU A 41 7.31 -2.82 -42.89
N GLY A 42 6.87 -4.09 -43.01
CA GLY A 42 6.23 -4.84 -41.93
C GLY A 42 7.14 -4.98 -40.68
N ARG A 43 8.47 -5.23 -40.89
CA ARG A 43 9.42 -5.31 -39.78
C ARG A 43 9.59 -3.95 -39.08
N ARG A 44 9.58 -2.84 -39.83
CA ARG A 44 9.68 -1.49 -39.24
C ARG A 44 8.44 -1.16 -38.41
N VAL A 45 7.25 -1.48 -38.95
CA VAL A 45 5.98 -1.31 -38.24
C VAL A 45 5.93 -2.16 -36.99
N LEU A 46 6.37 -3.42 -37.05
CA LEU A 46 6.44 -4.32 -35.89
C LEU A 46 7.37 -3.76 -34.81
N VAL A 47 8.58 -3.30 -35.19
CA VAL A 47 9.53 -2.70 -34.23
C VAL A 47 8.97 -1.42 -33.62
N PHE A 48 8.31 -0.58 -34.42
CA PHE A 48 7.67 0.64 -33.90
C PHE A 48 6.56 0.31 -32.88
N LEU A 49 5.69 -0.66 -33.18
CA LEU A 49 4.63 -1.11 -32.26
C LEU A 49 5.21 -1.71 -30.97
N LEU A 50 6.30 -2.48 -31.08
CA LEU A 50 6.99 -3.03 -29.91
C LEU A 50 7.58 -1.92 -29.03
N LEU A 51 8.22 -0.93 -29.65
CA LEU A 51 8.76 0.23 -28.92
C LEU A 51 7.66 1.04 -28.24
N LEU A 52 6.53 1.22 -28.91
CA LEU A 52 5.36 1.91 -28.35
C LEU A 52 4.79 1.14 -27.15
N LEU A 53 4.68 -0.19 -27.26
CA LEU A 53 4.25 -1.06 -26.18
C LEU A 53 5.22 -0.99 -24.97
N LEU A 54 6.53 -1.06 -25.24
CA LEU A 54 7.55 -0.93 -24.20
C LEU A 54 7.51 0.44 -23.53
N ALA A 55 7.33 1.51 -24.28
CA ALA A 55 7.18 2.86 -23.76
C ALA A 55 5.91 2.99 -22.90
N ALA A 56 4.79 2.43 -23.33
CA ALA A 56 3.54 2.41 -22.57
C ALA A 56 3.68 1.61 -21.27
N LEU A 57 4.38 0.45 -21.31
CA LEU A 57 4.67 -0.36 -20.13
C LEU A 57 5.59 0.39 -19.15
N ALA A 58 6.64 1.03 -19.65
CA ALA A 58 7.55 1.83 -18.83
C ALA A 58 6.85 3.03 -18.20
N ALA A 59 6.00 3.72 -18.96
CA ALA A 59 5.16 4.82 -18.45
C ALA A 59 4.19 4.32 -17.37
N ASN A 60 3.53 3.18 -17.58
CA ASN A 60 2.65 2.57 -16.59
C ASN A 60 3.40 2.23 -15.29
N LEU A 61 4.57 1.61 -15.40
CA LEU A 61 5.42 1.31 -14.23
C LEU A 61 5.84 2.58 -13.50
N ALA A 62 6.21 3.65 -14.22
CA ALA A 62 6.62 4.91 -13.62
C ALA A 62 5.44 5.60 -12.90
N ILE A 63 4.26 5.65 -13.53
CA ILE A 63 3.04 6.25 -12.97
C ILE A 63 2.61 5.48 -11.70
N ASN A 64 2.68 4.15 -11.74
CA ASN A 64 2.33 3.31 -10.59
C ASN A 64 3.26 3.48 -9.39
N GLN A 65 4.43 4.07 -9.57
CA GLN A 65 5.39 4.37 -8.51
C GLN A 65 5.34 5.82 -8.03
N PHE A 66 4.44 6.62 -8.58
CA PHE A 66 4.31 8.02 -8.17
C PHE A 66 3.44 8.14 -6.93
N VAL A 67 3.97 8.78 -5.88
CA VAL A 67 3.26 9.03 -4.61
C VAL A 67 2.80 10.47 -4.59
N GLN A 68 1.51 10.69 -4.41
CA GLN A 68 0.90 12.02 -4.23
C GLN A 68 0.36 12.16 -2.81
N VAL A 69 0.54 13.34 -2.25
CA VAL A 69 -0.04 13.72 -0.97
C VAL A 69 -1.25 14.60 -1.23
N ALA A 70 -2.41 14.13 -0.77
CA ALA A 70 -3.64 14.92 -0.76
C ALA A 70 -3.86 15.53 0.63
N ARG A 71 -4.18 16.80 0.68
CA ARG A 71 -4.51 17.50 1.94
C ARG A 71 -6.00 17.83 1.92
N VAL A 72 -6.72 17.33 2.91
CA VAL A 72 -8.16 17.56 3.07
C VAL A 72 -8.40 18.18 4.44
N THR A 73 -9.05 19.33 4.46
CA THR A 73 -9.51 19.94 5.70
C THR A 73 -10.98 19.56 5.93
N VAL A 74 -11.26 18.96 7.08
CA VAL A 74 -12.59 18.49 7.43
C VAL A 74 -13.18 19.40 8.52
N PRO A 75 -14.25 20.15 8.23
CA PRO A 75 -14.94 20.93 9.25
C PRO A 75 -15.78 19.98 10.11
N ILE A 76 -15.51 19.91 11.39
CA ILE A 76 -16.26 19.11 12.37
C ILE A 76 -17.07 20.06 13.23
N ARG A 77 -18.41 19.89 13.21
CA ARG A 77 -19.31 20.71 14.03
C ARG A 77 -19.13 20.39 15.51
N LYS A 78 -19.17 21.42 16.34
CA LYS A 78 -19.01 21.31 17.81
C LYS A 78 -17.69 20.72 18.27
N MET A 79 -16.67 20.70 17.39
CA MET A 79 -15.34 20.30 17.80
C MET A 79 -14.75 21.36 18.71
N ASP A 80 -14.15 20.93 19.81
CA ASP A 80 -13.45 21.85 20.70
C ASP A 80 -12.20 22.44 20.01
N SER A 81 -11.88 23.67 20.38
CA SER A 81 -10.73 24.41 19.83
C SER A 81 -9.39 23.73 20.12
N ALA A 82 -9.29 22.95 21.19
CA ALA A 82 -8.11 22.17 21.53
C ALA A 82 -7.76 21.10 20.48
N LEU A 83 -8.77 20.55 19.81
CA LEU A 83 -8.60 19.56 18.73
C LEU A 83 -8.42 20.21 17.36
N GLU A 84 -8.54 21.55 17.25
CA GLU A 84 -8.36 22.24 15.99
C GLU A 84 -6.94 22.04 15.44
N GLY A 85 -6.87 21.74 14.16
CA GLY A 85 -5.60 21.48 13.49
C GLY A 85 -5.02 20.09 13.71
N TYR A 86 -5.68 19.21 14.47
CA TYR A 86 -5.25 17.80 14.60
C TYR A 86 -5.20 17.15 13.22
N THR A 87 -4.06 16.59 12.88
CA THR A 87 -3.78 16.10 11.53
C THR A 87 -3.51 14.61 11.55
N LEU A 88 -4.34 13.86 10.81
CA LEU A 88 -4.17 12.43 10.60
C LEU A 88 -3.52 12.15 9.24
N LEU A 89 -2.42 11.41 9.24
CA LEU A 89 -1.88 10.81 8.03
C LEU A 89 -2.61 9.49 7.76
N HIS A 90 -3.30 9.41 6.63
CA HIS A 90 -4.04 8.24 6.22
C HIS A 90 -3.34 7.51 5.07
N ILE A 91 -3.05 6.22 5.26
CA ILE A 91 -2.45 5.34 4.24
C ILE A 91 -3.28 4.06 4.16
N SER A 92 -3.54 3.58 2.94
CA SER A 92 -4.28 2.34 2.69
C SER A 92 -3.71 1.58 1.50
N ASP A 93 -4.06 0.30 1.38
CA ASP A 93 -3.84 -0.52 0.17
C ASP A 93 -2.37 -0.62 -0.28
N LEU A 94 -1.43 -0.72 0.66
CA LEU A 94 -0.02 -0.92 0.36
C LEU A 94 0.22 -2.24 -0.40
N LYS A 95 -0.58 -3.29 -0.09
CA LYS A 95 -0.58 -4.61 -0.73
C LYS A 95 0.80 -5.27 -0.81
N GLY A 96 1.61 -5.02 0.22
CA GLY A 96 2.97 -5.50 0.27
C GLY A 96 3.89 -4.88 -0.80
N ALA A 97 3.55 -3.72 -1.35
CA ALA A 97 4.36 -3.00 -2.33
C ALA A 97 5.40 -2.10 -1.65
N SER A 98 6.54 -1.94 -2.32
CA SER A 98 7.59 -0.98 -1.95
C SER A 98 7.62 0.15 -2.96
N TYR A 99 7.55 1.39 -2.47
CA TYR A 99 7.65 2.62 -3.24
C TYR A 99 9.07 3.17 -3.19
N GLY A 100 9.92 2.62 -4.05
CA GLY A 100 11.37 2.78 -4.00
C GLY A 100 12.04 1.95 -2.90
N ALA A 101 13.37 2.01 -2.80
CA ALA A 101 14.10 1.33 -1.73
C ALA A 101 13.69 1.91 -0.36
N ASN A 102 13.36 1.05 0.59
CA ASN A 102 12.97 1.44 1.95
C ASN A 102 11.86 2.51 1.98
N GLN A 103 10.86 2.37 1.11
CA GLN A 103 9.74 3.33 0.99
C GLN A 103 10.20 4.77 0.69
N SER A 104 11.34 4.95 0.02
CA SER A 104 11.98 6.26 -0.18
C SER A 104 11.09 7.29 -0.88
N ARG A 105 10.18 6.86 -1.75
CA ARG A 105 9.25 7.76 -2.44
C ARG A 105 8.16 8.27 -1.51
N ILE A 106 7.66 7.42 -0.60
CA ILE A 106 6.72 7.83 0.44
C ILE A 106 7.44 8.78 1.40
N ARG A 107 8.65 8.45 1.84
CA ARG A 107 9.49 9.32 2.67
C ARG A 107 9.66 10.71 2.03
N PHE A 108 10.03 10.77 0.75
CA PHE A 108 10.20 12.03 0.04
C PHE A 108 8.91 12.86 -0.02
N ALA A 109 7.78 12.20 -0.22
CA ALA A 109 6.48 12.86 -0.25
C ALA A 109 6.07 13.41 1.13
N LEU A 110 6.46 12.73 2.22
CA LEU A 110 6.05 13.07 3.59
C LEU A 110 7.05 13.96 4.36
N GLN A 111 8.28 14.12 3.90
CA GLN A 111 9.35 14.77 4.65
C GLN A 111 9.08 16.24 5.07
N LYS A 112 8.11 16.89 4.42
CA LYS A 112 7.70 18.28 4.72
C LYS A 112 6.31 18.37 5.33
N GLU A 113 5.71 17.23 5.64
CA GLU A 113 4.37 17.17 6.18
C GLU A 113 4.44 16.99 7.70
N ASP A 114 3.53 17.62 8.40
CA ASP A 114 3.33 17.44 9.84
C ASP A 114 2.01 16.73 10.09
N PHE A 115 2.01 15.76 11.01
CA PHE A 115 0.84 14.96 11.37
C PHE A 115 0.93 14.45 12.81
N ASP A 116 -0.19 14.41 13.50
CA ASP A 116 -0.27 14.05 14.92
C ASP A 116 -0.39 12.54 15.13
N ALA A 117 -1.01 11.84 14.18
CA ALA A 117 -1.12 10.37 14.20
C ALA A 117 -1.20 9.81 12.78
N VAL A 118 -0.94 8.51 12.67
CA VAL A 118 -1.05 7.75 11.42
C VAL A 118 -2.15 6.71 11.55
N VAL A 119 -2.98 6.58 10.52
CA VAL A 119 -4.00 5.53 10.40
C VAL A 119 -3.79 4.72 9.13
N LEU A 120 -3.72 3.40 9.29
CA LEU A 120 -3.54 2.44 8.21
C LEU A 120 -4.87 1.67 8.05
N THR A 121 -5.57 1.89 6.94
CA THR A 121 -6.94 1.37 6.77
C THR A 121 -7.02 0.10 5.91
N GLY A 122 -6.10 -0.83 6.15
CA GLY A 122 -6.16 -2.19 5.61
C GLY A 122 -5.52 -2.40 4.24
N ASP A 123 -5.50 -3.66 3.83
CA ASP A 123 -4.79 -4.15 2.63
C ASP A 123 -3.30 -3.76 2.63
N MET A 124 -2.67 -3.79 3.81
CA MET A 124 -1.28 -3.37 3.97
C MET A 124 -0.29 -4.48 3.58
N VAL A 125 -0.69 -5.74 3.79
CA VAL A 125 0.13 -6.92 3.54
C VAL A 125 -0.22 -7.51 2.17
N SER A 126 0.72 -8.21 1.53
CA SER A 126 0.37 -8.90 0.30
C SER A 126 -0.54 -10.10 0.58
N SER A 127 -1.34 -10.52 -0.40
CA SER A 127 -2.17 -11.73 -0.31
C SER A 127 -1.37 -13.01 -0.02
N ARG A 128 -0.04 -12.98 -0.21
CA ARG A 128 0.90 -14.07 0.14
C ARG A 128 1.53 -13.90 1.52
N GLY A 129 1.07 -12.94 2.32
CA GLY A 129 1.58 -12.70 3.67
C GLY A 129 2.90 -11.91 3.75
N ASN A 130 3.41 -11.34 2.65
CA ASN A 130 4.60 -10.50 2.72
C ASN A 130 4.30 -9.18 3.42
N ALA A 131 4.72 -9.07 4.68
CA ALA A 131 4.54 -7.89 5.51
C ALA A 131 5.79 -6.97 5.56
N GLN A 132 6.89 -7.35 4.92
CA GLN A 132 8.13 -6.56 4.98
C GLN A 132 7.96 -5.10 4.54
N PRO A 133 7.21 -4.78 3.46
CA PRO A 133 6.97 -3.39 3.07
C PRO A 133 6.18 -2.59 4.10
N LEU A 134 5.24 -3.21 4.84
CA LEU A 134 4.55 -2.59 5.96
C LEU A 134 5.52 -2.30 7.10
N TYR A 135 6.40 -3.24 7.46
CA TYR A 135 7.40 -3.03 8.51
C TYR A 135 8.32 -1.87 8.19
N THR A 136 8.83 -1.84 6.98
CA THR A 136 9.68 -0.74 6.49
C THR A 136 8.94 0.59 6.48
N LEU A 137 7.62 0.59 6.17
CA LEU A 137 6.79 1.79 6.24
C LEU A 137 6.69 2.32 7.68
N ILE A 138 6.39 1.44 8.64
CA ILE A 138 6.29 1.82 10.07
C ILE A 138 7.61 2.39 10.58
N GLU A 139 8.72 1.71 10.31
CA GLU A 139 10.06 2.16 10.68
C GLU A 139 10.37 3.53 10.07
N MET A 140 10.11 3.71 8.79
CA MET A 140 10.29 4.98 8.07
C MET A 140 9.44 6.12 8.65
N LEU A 141 8.20 5.84 9.06
CA LEU A 141 7.33 6.85 9.69
C LEU A 141 7.86 7.29 11.05
N HIS A 142 8.37 6.37 11.87
CA HIS A 142 9.02 6.70 13.14
C HIS A 142 10.35 7.43 12.97
N GLU A 143 11.09 7.18 11.89
CA GLU A 143 12.27 7.98 11.55
C GLU A 143 11.91 9.40 11.13
N LEU A 144 10.79 9.61 10.43
CA LEU A 144 10.31 10.94 10.06
C LEU A 144 9.75 11.71 11.27
N LYS A 145 8.98 11.02 12.11
CA LYS A 145 8.37 11.60 13.31
C LYS A 145 8.46 10.61 14.48
N PRO A 146 9.51 10.73 15.29
CA PRO A 146 9.71 9.83 16.43
C PRO A 146 8.53 9.82 17.39
N GLY A 147 8.08 8.63 17.77
CA GLY A 147 6.98 8.46 18.73
C GLY A 147 5.57 8.76 18.19
N VAL A 148 5.41 9.04 16.90
CA VAL A 148 4.08 9.23 16.32
C VAL A 148 3.23 7.95 16.50
N PRO A 149 2.00 8.05 17.03
CA PRO A 149 1.14 6.89 17.16
C PRO A 149 0.67 6.41 15.78
N ILE A 150 0.76 5.10 15.57
CA ILE A 150 0.34 4.45 14.31
C ILE A 150 -0.74 3.43 14.64
N TYR A 151 -1.94 3.64 14.14
CA TYR A 151 -3.08 2.75 14.31
C TYR A 151 -3.39 2.04 13.01
N MET A 152 -3.70 0.75 13.07
CA MET A 152 -3.99 -0.04 11.88
C MET A 152 -5.24 -0.89 12.05
N ILE A 153 -5.98 -1.08 10.98
CA ILE A 153 -7.04 -2.08 10.85
C ILE A 153 -6.69 -3.04 9.72
N PRO A 154 -7.17 -4.29 9.74
CA PRO A 154 -7.00 -5.21 8.62
C PRO A 154 -7.89 -4.81 7.44
N GLY A 155 -7.46 -5.16 6.23
CA GLY A 155 -8.26 -5.13 5.01
C GLY A 155 -8.83 -6.51 4.68
N ASP A 156 -9.61 -6.59 3.59
CA ASP A 156 -10.23 -7.82 3.13
C ASP A 156 -9.23 -8.82 2.51
N LYS A 157 -8.07 -8.36 2.10
CA LYS A 157 -6.98 -9.17 1.53
C LYS A 157 -5.80 -9.41 2.46
N ASP A 158 -5.77 -8.71 3.61
CA ASP A 158 -4.79 -9.02 4.63
C ASP A 158 -5.10 -10.40 5.23
N PRO A 159 -4.10 -11.20 5.63
CA PRO A 159 -4.35 -12.40 6.41
C PRO A 159 -5.08 -12.05 7.70
N LEU A 160 -5.96 -12.94 8.18
CA LEU A 160 -6.70 -12.74 9.42
C LEU A 160 -5.76 -12.27 10.54
N PRO A 161 -6.12 -11.20 11.27
CA PRO A 161 -5.23 -10.63 12.30
C PRO A 161 -5.09 -11.54 13.53
N ALA A 162 -6.09 -12.37 13.81
CA ALA A 162 -6.07 -13.35 14.90
C ALA A 162 -6.84 -14.62 14.51
N SER A 163 -6.43 -15.78 15.00
CA SER A 163 -7.11 -17.06 14.76
C SER A 163 -6.60 -18.16 15.69
N MET A 164 -7.36 -19.27 15.79
CA MET A 164 -6.97 -20.49 16.48
C MET A 164 -5.63 -21.07 15.99
N SER A 165 -5.40 -21.03 14.66
CA SER A 165 -4.14 -21.55 14.11
C SER A 165 -2.91 -20.78 14.53
N TYR A 166 -3.06 -19.51 14.88
CA TYR A 166 -1.99 -18.69 15.44
C TYR A 166 -1.83 -18.94 16.95
N ALA A 167 -2.92 -19.11 17.69
CA ALA A 167 -2.89 -19.47 19.11
C ALA A 167 -2.06 -20.76 19.33
N ALA A 168 -2.22 -21.76 18.46
CA ALA A 168 -1.39 -22.98 18.46
C ALA A 168 0.13 -22.72 18.31
N SER A 169 0.52 -21.53 17.91
CA SER A 169 1.93 -21.08 17.78
C SER A 169 2.36 -20.13 18.91
N GLY A 170 1.57 -20.05 20.00
CA GLY A 170 1.87 -19.29 21.21
C GLY A 170 1.44 -17.81 21.17
N SER A 171 0.55 -17.44 20.24
CA SER A 171 -0.12 -16.13 20.25
C SER A 171 -1.35 -16.17 19.33
N PRO A 172 -2.50 -15.61 19.72
CA PRO A 172 -3.68 -15.55 18.85
C PRO A 172 -3.48 -14.63 17.64
N PHE A 173 -2.43 -13.81 17.61
CA PHE A 173 -2.17 -12.86 16.56
C PHE A 173 -1.34 -13.43 15.41
N ALA A 174 -1.69 -13.01 14.20
CA ALA A 174 -0.91 -13.28 13.00
C ALA A 174 0.53 -12.73 13.10
N PRO A 175 1.52 -13.40 12.51
CA PRO A 175 2.91 -12.94 12.50
C PRO A 175 3.09 -11.51 11.98
N TRP A 176 2.28 -11.10 11.00
CA TRP A 176 2.33 -9.74 10.45
C TRP A 176 1.87 -8.69 11.46
N VAL A 177 0.86 -8.99 12.29
CA VAL A 177 0.40 -8.12 13.37
C VAL A 177 1.47 -7.99 14.43
N LEU A 178 2.02 -9.13 14.88
CA LEU A 178 3.10 -9.14 15.89
C LEU A 178 4.33 -8.36 15.41
N GLY A 179 4.69 -8.50 14.12
CA GLY A 179 5.79 -7.76 13.52
C GLY A 179 5.54 -6.25 13.46
N ALA A 180 4.31 -5.83 13.16
CA ALA A 180 3.92 -4.43 13.17
C ALA A 180 3.89 -3.84 14.59
N ARG A 181 3.34 -4.59 15.58
CA ARG A 181 3.31 -4.17 16.99
C ARG A 181 4.71 -3.99 17.57
N ARG A 182 5.64 -4.90 17.27
CA ARG A 182 7.06 -4.75 17.70
C ARG A 182 7.73 -3.50 17.15
N ARG A 183 7.19 -2.91 16.08
CA ARG A 183 7.67 -1.67 15.46
C ARG A 183 6.88 -0.44 15.86
N GLY A 184 5.96 -0.58 16.81
CA GLY A 184 5.20 0.54 17.36
C GLY A 184 3.86 0.83 16.69
N ALA A 185 3.39 0.00 15.74
CA ALA A 185 2.03 0.11 15.25
C ALA A 185 1.06 -0.66 16.16
N GLN A 186 -0.12 -0.09 16.37
CA GLN A 186 -1.18 -0.68 17.19
C GLN A 186 -2.33 -1.16 16.31
N LEU A 187 -2.72 -2.44 16.46
CA LEU A 187 -3.97 -2.94 15.88
C LEU A 187 -5.15 -2.30 16.62
N LEU A 188 -6.04 -1.65 15.91
CA LEU A 188 -7.23 -1.02 16.46
C LEU A 188 -8.29 -2.10 16.71
N SER A 189 -8.10 -2.86 17.78
CA SER A 189 -9.02 -3.91 18.21
C SER A 189 -10.16 -3.39 19.10
N ALA A 190 -9.94 -2.30 19.82
CA ALA A 190 -10.94 -1.58 20.62
C ALA A 190 -10.86 -0.09 20.30
N PRO A 191 -11.91 0.72 20.64
CA PRO A 191 -11.84 2.17 20.49
C PRO A 191 -10.67 2.75 21.27
N VAL A 192 -9.91 3.65 20.63
CA VAL A 192 -8.74 4.30 21.25
C VAL A 192 -9.04 5.77 21.46
N ARG A 193 -8.84 6.22 22.70
CA ARG A 193 -8.96 7.62 23.09
C ARG A 193 -7.64 8.33 22.84
N ILE A 194 -7.69 9.39 22.05
CA ILE A 194 -6.58 10.33 21.83
C ILE A 194 -6.96 11.62 22.54
N GLU A 195 -6.18 12.02 23.52
CA GLU A 195 -6.46 13.20 24.33
C GLU A 195 -5.55 14.36 23.93
N ARG A 196 -6.14 15.55 23.85
CA ARG A 196 -5.42 16.81 23.66
C ARG A 196 -6.10 17.89 24.49
N ASP A 197 -5.39 18.46 25.46
CA ASP A 197 -5.86 19.54 26.33
C ASP A 197 -7.21 19.25 27.04
N GLY A 198 -7.41 17.99 27.47
CA GLY A 198 -8.61 17.55 28.17
C GLY A 198 -9.80 17.12 27.28
N HIS A 199 -9.68 17.30 25.97
CA HIS A 199 -10.68 16.90 24.97
C HIS A 199 -10.27 15.63 24.25
N ALA A 200 -11.26 14.78 23.90
CA ALA A 200 -11.00 13.47 23.32
C ALA A 200 -11.39 13.38 21.83
N LEU A 201 -10.49 12.77 21.08
CA LEU A 201 -10.75 12.24 19.76
C LEU A 201 -10.70 10.71 19.87
N TRP A 202 -11.75 10.04 19.43
CA TRP A 202 -11.84 8.58 19.46
C TRP A 202 -11.60 8.03 18.05
N LEU A 203 -10.61 7.13 17.94
CA LEU A 203 -10.48 6.26 16.79
C LEU A 203 -11.20 4.94 17.08
N THR A 204 -12.07 4.53 16.16
CA THR A 204 -12.86 3.31 16.30
C THR A 204 -13.06 2.66 14.93
N THR A 205 -13.75 1.54 14.87
CA THR A 205 -14.28 1.00 13.62
C THR A 205 -15.81 1.06 13.63
N SER A 206 -16.44 1.12 12.46
CA SER A 206 -17.90 1.09 12.38
C SER A 206 -18.48 -0.18 13.02
N ALA A 207 -17.78 -1.30 12.89
CA ALA A 207 -18.17 -2.57 13.51
C ALA A 207 -18.16 -2.50 15.04
N LEU A 208 -17.11 -1.94 15.65
CA LEU A 208 -17.01 -1.82 17.12
C LEU A 208 -18.14 -1.01 17.74
N LEU A 209 -18.67 -0.02 17.01
CA LEU A 209 -19.79 0.80 17.51
C LEU A 209 -21.14 0.10 17.46
N SER A 210 -21.30 -0.90 16.60
CA SER A 210 -22.57 -1.62 16.39
C SER A 210 -22.62 -3.00 17.05
N LEU A 211 -21.55 -3.40 17.74
CA LEU A 211 -21.53 -4.70 18.42
C LEU A 211 -22.58 -4.79 19.52
N ASP A 212 -23.33 -5.90 19.49
CA ASP A 212 -24.11 -6.36 20.62
C ASP A 212 -23.18 -7.06 21.62
N MET A 213 -22.76 -6.28 22.61
CA MET A 213 -21.77 -6.72 23.57
C MET A 213 -22.27 -7.84 24.49
N ASP A 214 -23.57 -7.85 24.78
CA ASP A 214 -24.13 -8.81 25.74
C ASP A 214 -24.27 -10.18 25.05
N THR A 215 -24.81 -10.21 23.84
CA THR A 215 -24.86 -11.44 23.04
C THR A 215 -23.48 -12.02 22.78
N MET A 216 -22.48 -11.17 22.49
CA MET A 216 -21.11 -11.64 22.26
C MET A 216 -20.46 -12.16 23.53
N GLN A 217 -20.70 -11.54 24.66
CA GLN A 217 -20.18 -12.02 25.95
C GLN A 217 -20.70 -13.42 26.26
N GLU A 218 -22.01 -13.64 26.16
CA GLU A 218 -22.60 -14.96 26.36
C GLU A 218 -22.02 -16.02 25.40
N GLN A 219 -21.75 -15.62 24.17
CA GLN A 219 -21.17 -16.53 23.18
C GLN A 219 -19.73 -16.89 23.54
N PHE A 220 -18.90 -15.91 23.90
CA PHE A 220 -17.49 -16.16 24.24
C PHE A 220 -17.35 -16.88 25.57
N GLU A 221 -18.21 -16.62 26.56
CA GLU A 221 -18.21 -17.36 27.82
C GLU A 221 -18.55 -18.83 27.58
N ARG A 222 -19.55 -19.15 26.75
CA ARG A 222 -19.87 -20.53 26.39
C ARG A 222 -18.69 -21.22 25.69
N GLN A 223 -18.08 -20.54 24.68
CA GLN A 223 -16.93 -21.09 23.97
C GLN A 223 -15.74 -21.32 24.92
N TYR A 224 -15.53 -20.46 25.89
CA TYR A 224 -14.48 -20.60 26.89
C TYR A 224 -14.72 -21.82 27.81
N LEU A 225 -15.96 -22.00 28.28
CA LEU A 225 -16.33 -23.15 29.09
C LEU A 225 -16.23 -24.48 28.31
N ASP A 226 -16.64 -24.48 27.04
CA ASP A 226 -16.50 -25.63 26.16
C ASP A 226 -15.01 -25.99 25.93
N ALA A 227 -14.17 -24.97 25.71
CA ALA A 227 -12.73 -25.17 25.57
C ALA A 227 -12.08 -25.73 26.84
N LEU A 228 -12.47 -25.23 28.01
CA LEU A 228 -12.01 -25.75 29.30
C LEU A 228 -12.42 -27.21 29.50
N SER A 229 -13.65 -27.58 29.15
CA SER A 229 -14.15 -28.95 29.29
C SER A 229 -13.48 -29.91 28.31
N GLY A 230 -13.04 -29.41 27.14
CA GLY A 230 -12.33 -30.17 26.13
C GLY A 230 -10.82 -30.20 26.27
N ASP A 231 -10.25 -29.52 27.27
CA ASP A 231 -8.80 -29.35 27.50
C ASP A 231 -8.05 -28.84 26.25
N ASP A 232 -8.71 -27.93 25.49
CA ASP A 232 -8.15 -27.30 24.29
C ASP A 232 -7.46 -25.99 24.65
N GLU A 233 -6.16 -26.06 24.94
CA GLU A 233 -5.36 -24.89 25.33
C GLU A 233 -5.44 -23.75 24.31
N ASN A 234 -5.47 -24.04 23.00
CA ASN A 234 -5.52 -23.01 21.97
C ASN A 234 -6.89 -22.31 21.93
N ALA A 235 -7.96 -23.07 22.13
CA ALA A 235 -9.30 -22.50 22.23
C ALA A 235 -9.46 -21.66 23.52
N ILE A 236 -8.88 -22.11 24.62
CA ILE A 236 -8.84 -21.37 25.90
C ILE A 236 -8.13 -20.05 25.69
N GLU A 237 -6.93 -20.02 25.10
CA GLU A 237 -6.16 -18.79 24.86
C GLU A 237 -6.93 -17.82 23.95
N LEU A 238 -7.47 -18.28 22.84
CA LEU A 238 -8.21 -17.43 21.90
C LEU A 238 -9.50 -16.86 22.54
N THR A 239 -10.26 -17.68 23.26
CA THR A 239 -11.51 -17.23 23.88
C THR A 239 -11.27 -16.31 25.07
N ALA A 240 -10.21 -16.54 25.85
CA ALA A 240 -9.76 -15.61 26.88
C ALA A 240 -9.37 -14.25 26.28
N TYR A 241 -8.62 -14.25 25.18
CA TYR A 241 -8.33 -13.03 24.42
C TYR A 241 -9.60 -12.32 23.95
N ASN A 242 -10.58 -13.05 23.41
CA ASN A 242 -11.84 -12.47 22.95
C ASN A 242 -12.66 -11.84 24.09
N LEU A 243 -12.69 -12.45 25.25
CA LEU A 243 -13.35 -11.91 26.45
C LEU A 243 -12.62 -10.64 26.95
N GLN A 244 -11.31 -10.65 26.98
CA GLN A 244 -10.51 -9.46 27.34
C GLN A 244 -10.79 -8.33 26.35
N TRP A 245 -10.73 -8.59 25.06
CA TRP A 245 -11.04 -7.63 24.00
C TRP A 245 -12.43 -7.03 24.14
N LEU A 246 -13.42 -7.85 24.46
CA LEU A 246 -14.81 -7.40 24.66
C LEU A 246 -14.91 -6.46 25.86
N THR A 247 -14.21 -6.79 26.96
CA THR A 247 -14.13 -5.95 28.17
C THR A 247 -13.49 -4.60 27.85
N GLU A 248 -12.31 -4.58 27.20
CA GLU A 248 -11.64 -3.36 26.79
C GLU A 248 -12.52 -2.49 25.89
N THR A 249 -13.24 -3.12 24.95
CA THR A 249 -14.17 -2.40 24.05
C THR A 249 -15.36 -1.81 24.81
N ARG A 250 -15.91 -2.54 25.79
CA ARG A 250 -17.02 -2.08 26.65
C ARG A 250 -16.58 -0.89 27.49
N ASP A 251 -15.42 -0.99 28.14
CA ASP A 251 -14.87 0.06 28.97
C ASP A 251 -14.56 1.33 28.17
N ALA A 252 -14.02 1.19 26.97
CA ALA A 252 -13.79 2.30 26.05
C ALA A 252 -15.13 2.96 25.65
N ARG A 253 -16.13 2.17 25.28
CA ARG A 253 -17.47 2.69 24.92
C ARG A 253 -18.17 3.41 26.06
N ALA A 254 -17.99 2.97 27.31
CA ALA A 254 -18.55 3.61 28.49
C ALA A 254 -17.95 5.00 28.76
N GLN A 255 -16.74 5.26 28.29
CA GLN A 255 -16.08 6.57 28.43
C GLN A 255 -16.43 7.55 27.32
N MET A 256 -17.08 7.09 26.25
CA MET A 256 -17.45 7.93 25.11
C MET A 256 -18.60 8.86 25.45
N THR A 257 -18.47 10.16 25.15
CA THR A 257 -19.50 11.18 25.43
C THR A 257 -19.99 11.86 24.15
N ASP A 258 -21.08 12.63 24.23
CA ASP A 258 -21.61 13.39 23.10
C ASP A 258 -20.74 14.58 22.69
N GLU A 259 -19.77 14.96 23.52
CA GLU A 259 -18.85 16.09 23.30
C GLU A 259 -17.57 15.67 22.56
N ASP A 260 -17.30 14.37 22.51
CA ASP A 260 -16.09 13.84 21.88
C ASP A 260 -16.20 13.78 20.36
N VAL A 261 -15.04 13.80 19.69
CA VAL A 261 -14.95 13.60 18.24
C VAL A 261 -14.74 12.12 17.92
N TYR A 262 -15.57 11.57 17.04
CA TYR A 262 -15.55 10.16 16.65
C TYR A 262 -15.11 10.00 15.22
N ILE A 263 -14.00 9.27 14.99
CA ILE A 263 -13.46 8.92 13.68
C ILE A 263 -13.47 7.40 13.55
N ALA A 264 -14.26 6.90 12.60
CA ALA A 264 -14.27 5.47 12.29
C ALA A 264 -13.28 5.15 11.17
N LEU A 265 -12.52 4.07 11.37
CA LEU A 265 -11.69 3.45 10.35
C LEU A 265 -12.44 2.24 9.80
N THR A 266 -12.46 2.11 8.49
CA THR A 266 -12.96 0.90 7.82
C THR A 266 -12.16 0.66 6.57
N HIS A 267 -11.98 -0.60 6.15
CA HIS A 267 -11.32 -0.86 4.88
C HIS A 267 -12.31 -0.67 3.74
N VAL A 268 -13.44 -1.35 3.78
CA VAL A 268 -14.50 -1.21 2.78
C VAL A 268 -15.42 -0.06 3.19
N PRO A 269 -15.68 0.92 2.30
CA PRO A 269 -16.62 1.98 2.59
C PRO A 269 -18.01 1.42 2.93
N PRO A 270 -18.63 1.89 4.01
CA PRO A 270 -19.98 1.48 4.37
C PRO A 270 -20.99 1.93 3.30
N ALA A 271 -22.04 1.15 3.12
CA ALA A 271 -23.14 1.52 2.22
C ALA A 271 -23.85 2.79 2.70
N ASP A 272 -24.52 3.48 1.77
CA ASP A 272 -25.22 4.73 2.07
C ASP A 272 -26.31 4.54 3.12
N GLU A 273 -27.02 3.42 3.06
CA GLU A 273 -28.03 3.03 4.03
C GLU A 273 -27.47 2.82 5.44
N GLU A 274 -26.24 2.31 5.52
CA GLU A 274 -25.54 2.13 6.80
C GLU A 274 -25.13 3.47 7.43
N LEU A 275 -24.90 4.48 6.61
CA LEU A 275 -24.54 5.82 7.07
C LEU A 275 -25.74 6.70 7.37
N GLU A 276 -26.87 6.54 6.65
CA GLU A 276 -28.00 7.47 6.70
C GLU A 276 -29.15 7.04 7.62
N GLY A 277 -29.40 5.76 7.72
CA GLY A 277 -30.77 5.43 8.05
C GLY A 277 -31.06 4.73 9.36
N ALA A 278 -30.25 3.82 9.81
CA ALA A 278 -30.70 2.83 10.79
C ALA A 278 -30.26 3.11 12.25
N TYR A 279 -29.52 4.18 12.47
CA TYR A 279 -28.71 4.32 13.69
C TYR A 279 -29.01 5.57 14.52
N ALA A 280 -30.19 6.16 14.39
CA ALA A 280 -30.63 7.18 15.30
C ALA A 280 -30.69 6.62 16.74
N GLY A 281 -29.75 7.11 17.59
CA GLY A 281 -29.61 6.64 18.97
C GLY A 281 -28.47 5.69 19.25
N SER A 282 -27.81 5.11 18.24
CA SER A 282 -26.56 4.39 18.42
C SER A 282 -25.34 5.33 18.33
N LEU A 283 -24.21 4.90 18.89
CA LEU A 283 -22.92 5.64 18.73
C LEU A 283 -22.55 5.85 17.26
N ARG A 284 -23.04 5.04 16.33
CA ARG A 284 -22.88 5.23 14.87
C ARG A 284 -23.48 6.54 14.38
N GLY A 285 -24.62 6.98 14.91
CA GLY A 285 -25.22 8.27 14.55
C GLY A 285 -24.38 9.49 14.95
N ARG A 286 -23.32 9.28 15.72
CA ARG A 286 -22.41 10.31 16.23
C ARG A 286 -21.10 10.40 15.45
N LEU A 287 -20.85 9.55 14.45
CA LEU A 287 -19.63 9.58 13.67
C LEU A 287 -19.44 10.93 12.97
N HIS A 288 -18.28 11.54 13.19
CA HIS A 288 -17.89 12.81 12.57
C HIS A 288 -17.14 12.61 11.27
N LEU A 289 -16.38 11.51 11.17
CA LEU A 289 -15.55 11.19 10.00
C LEU A 289 -15.43 9.67 9.86
N VAL A 290 -15.48 9.19 8.62
CA VAL A 290 -15.15 7.80 8.28
C VAL A 290 -13.98 7.81 7.29
N LEU A 291 -12.89 7.13 7.64
CA LEU A 291 -11.71 6.95 6.78
C LEU A 291 -11.71 5.55 6.20
N CYS A 292 -11.72 5.45 4.88
CA CYS A 292 -11.85 4.18 4.15
C CYS A 292 -10.67 3.93 3.22
N GLY A 293 -10.30 2.65 3.05
CA GLY A 293 -9.42 2.16 2.00
C GLY A 293 -10.18 1.61 0.78
N HIS A 294 -9.73 0.46 0.26
CA HIS A 294 -10.34 -0.42 -0.73
C HIS A 294 -10.37 0.08 -2.19
N TYR A 295 -10.75 1.33 -2.45
CA TYR A 295 -10.93 1.86 -3.82
C TYR A 295 -9.63 2.27 -4.54
N GLN A 296 -8.47 1.95 -4.02
CA GLN A 296 -7.15 2.06 -4.68
C GLN A 296 -6.89 3.41 -5.38
N GLY A 297 -7.42 4.50 -4.80
CA GLY A 297 -7.24 5.85 -5.32
C GLY A 297 -8.29 6.28 -6.36
N ASP A 298 -9.25 5.44 -6.72
CA ASP A 298 -10.33 5.85 -7.62
C ASP A 298 -11.39 6.73 -6.93
N TRP A 299 -11.54 6.59 -5.60
CA TRP A 299 -12.57 7.32 -4.86
C TRP A 299 -12.11 7.62 -3.44
N PHE A 300 -12.17 8.86 -3.09
CA PHE A 300 -12.11 9.34 -1.72
C PHE A 300 -13.54 9.67 -1.28
N VAL A 301 -14.10 8.89 -0.36
CA VAL A 301 -15.40 9.20 0.24
C VAL A 301 -15.16 9.67 1.66
N CYS A 302 -15.17 10.98 1.84
CA CYS A 302 -15.32 11.59 3.16
C CYS A 302 -16.77 11.98 3.30
N ARG A 303 -17.54 11.30 4.14
CA ARG A 303 -18.93 11.66 4.43
C ARG A 303 -19.02 12.21 5.84
N LEU A 304 -19.19 13.51 5.91
CA LEU A 304 -19.65 14.19 7.12
C LEU A 304 -21.17 14.10 7.19
N SER A 305 -21.68 13.89 8.39
CA SER A 305 -23.12 13.88 8.60
C SER A 305 -23.76 15.06 7.88
N ALA A 306 -24.62 14.74 6.94
CA ALA A 306 -25.64 15.56 6.33
C ALA A 306 -25.31 16.56 5.21
N ARG A 307 -24.19 16.69 4.57
CA ARG A 307 -24.17 17.50 3.31
C ARG A 307 -22.83 17.72 2.57
N CYS A 308 -21.80 16.93 2.75
CA CYS A 308 -20.59 17.08 1.89
C CYS A 308 -20.20 15.78 1.23
N LEU A 309 -20.59 15.63 -0.03
CA LEU A 309 -20.01 14.68 -0.96
C LEU A 309 -18.79 15.35 -1.62
N PHE A 310 -17.59 15.00 -1.20
CA PHE A 310 -16.39 15.35 -1.95
C PHE A 310 -15.98 14.18 -2.85
N ARG A 311 -16.26 14.31 -4.14
CA ARG A 311 -15.81 13.39 -5.17
C ARG A 311 -14.56 13.97 -5.81
N ARG A 312 -13.38 13.48 -5.47
CA ARG A 312 -12.14 13.85 -6.14
C ARG A 312 -11.35 12.59 -6.46
N ARG A 313 -11.05 12.42 -7.73
CA ARG A 313 -10.19 11.36 -8.25
C ARG A 313 -8.76 11.65 -7.76
N ILE A 314 -8.23 10.82 -6.86
CA ILE A 314 -6.85 10.90 -6.38
C ILE A 314 -6.23 9.53 -6.62
N SER A 315 -5.22 9.49 -7.46
CA SER A 315 -4.42 8.30 -7.68
C SER A 315 -3.60 7.98 -6.43
N ARG A 316 -3.88 6.82 -5.87
CA ARG A 316 -3.12 6.07 -4.85
C ARG A 316 -2.42 6.87 -3.73
N PHE A 317 -2.87 6.70 -2.50
CA PHE A 317 -2.19 6.39 -1.27
C PHE A 317 -2.06 7.37 -0.12
N THR A 318 -2.02 8.65 -0.21
CA THR A 318 -1.79 9.43 1.00
C THR A 318 -2.72 10.62 1.09
N GLY A 319 -3.50 10.66 2.17
CA GLY A 319 -4.34 11.80 2.50
C GLY A 319 -4.02 12.32 3.89
N PHE A 320 -3.88 13.63 4.04
CA PHE A 320 -3.89 14.29 5.32
C PHE A 320 -5.26 14.84 5.59
N PHE A 321 -5.78 14.55 6.78
CA PHE A 321 -7.02 15.11 7.28
C PHE A 321 -6.67 16.05 8.41
N ARG A 322 -6.96 17.33 8.23
CA ARG A 322 -6.82 18.34 9.25
C ARG A 322 -8.19 18.76 9.75
N ALA A 323 -8.43 18.58 11.03
CA ALA A 323 -9.63 19.06 11.67
C ALA A 323 -9.67 20.60 11.68
N LYS A 324 -10.83 21.19 11.39
CA LYS A 324 -11.08 22.62 11.47
C LYS A 324 -12.48 22.88 12.01
N THR A 325 -12.61 23.86 12.90
CA THR A 325 -13.93 24.40 13.29
C THR A 325 -14.60 25.08 12.09
N PRO A 326 -15.90 24.89 11.86
CA PRO A 326 -16.61 25.62 10.81
C PRO A 326 -16.58 27.12 11.12
N ILE A 327 -16.26 27.92 10.11
CA ILE A 327 -16.47 29.36 10.20
C ILE A 327 -17.97 29.57 10.22
N THR A 328 -18.54 30.00 11.35
CA THR A 328 -19.91 30.47 11.44
C THR A 328 -19.99 31.79 10.71
N GLY A 329 -20.57 31.77 9.50
CA GLY A 329 -20.99 32.93 8.77
C GLY A 329 -22.49 33.11 8.96
#